data_50c96b9259cb3ec09cac50eba9a27ebb
#
_entry.id   50c96b9259cb3ec09cac50eba9a27ebb
#
_cell.length_a   1.000
_cell.length_b   1.000
_cell.length_c   1.000
_cell.angle_alpha   90.00
_cell.angle_beta   90.00
_cell.angle_gamma   90.00
#
_symmetry.space_group_name_H-M   'P 1'
#
loop_
_entity.id
_entity.type
_entity.pdbx_description
1 polymer ?
#
loop_
_entity_poly.entity_id
_entity_poly.type
_entity_poly.pdbx_seq_one_letter_code
_entity_poly.pdbx_strand_id
1 'polypeptide(L)'
;MTTHRKQLSRRAFLARAGVLSAAVAAGAIVPTVTGLPFASGETKAGLIDPVIALLRPALQELARDTINGLTTFVVPGSDPYSKAQGVSSQAAGSIQAKTPDFLMGALDNFVPLPNEYVRPVAAALATAVSDDKIPLPGDLTKLLPLQLNTVDEALKRILATDETVPLSLVIAMTLNLVATQVNPASLHGAFVSPFSRLSWADKGKAMSLIEGTDSDLVQALDVNLPQPLHQSLSGVLKFVGGALIEFSAFGAFSEYGVFNKQTKTLTGKPVGWTISGYGGIAEGWDDFKGYYQGRKKVEG
;
A
#
# COMPACT_ATOMS: atom_id res chain seq x y z
N MET A 1 31.98 -14.14 2.34
CA MET A 1 30.74 -14.03 3.16
C MET A 1 30.38 -12.61 3.62
N THR A 2 31.24 -11.61 3.45
CA THR A 2 31.05 -10.23 3.97
C THR A 2 30.35 -9.27 3.02
N THR A 3 30.18 -9.58 1.74
CA THR A 3 29.57 -8.72 0.72
C THR A 3 28.03 -8.76 0.71
N HIS A 4 27.42 -9.87 1.11
CA HIS A 4 25.94 -10.00 1.15
C HIS A 4 25.31 -9.18 2.29
N ARG A 5 25.97 -9.05 3.45
CA ARG A 5 25.45 -8.22 4.56
C ARG A 5 25.38 -6.74 4.23
N LYS A 6 26.35 -6.20 3.47
CA LYS A 6 26.37 -4.77 3.10
C LYS A 6 25.29 -4.37 2.08
N GLN A 7 24.89 -5.29 1.20
CA GLN A 7 23.80 -5.00 0.22
C GLN A 7 22.41 -5.04 0.86
N LEU A 8 22.17 -5.98 1.78
CA LEU A 8 20.94 -6.04 2.57
C LEU A 8 20.70 -4.75 3.36
N SER A 9 21.74 -4.17 3.92
CA SER A 9 21.65 -2.97 4.73
C SER A 9 21.27 -1.71 3.93
N ARG A 10 21.71 -1.55 2.69
CA ARG A 10 21.30 -0.44 1.82
C ARG A 10 19.82 -0.47 1.45
N ARG A 11 19.26 -1.66 1.25
CA ARG A 11 17.85 -1.85 0.88
C ARG A 11 16.91 -1.65 2.07
N ALA A 12 17.32 -2.14 3.21
CA ALA A 12 16.67 -1.89 4.47
C ALA A 12 16.52 -0.39 4.78
N PHE A 13 17.54 0.38 4.44
CA PHE A 13 17.50 1.84 4.56
C PHE A 13 16.46 2.49 3.65
N LEU A 14 16.32 2.06 2.40
CA LEU A 14 15.34 2.62 1.49
C LEU A 14 13.90 2.35 1.97
N ALA A 15 13.64 1.18 2.58
CA ALA A 15 12.37 0.89 3.24
C ALA A 15 12.12 1.82 4.43
N ARG A 16 13.12 1.98 5.28
CA ARG A 16 13.10 2.89 6.44
C ARG A 16 12.89 4.33 6.00
N ALA A 17 13.64 4.79 5.03
CA ALA A 17 13.50 6.14 4.48
C ALA A 17 12.13 6.35 3.83
N GLY A 18 11.55 5.34 3.18
CA GLY A 18 10.20 5.37 2.60
C GLY A 18 9.12 5.50 3.68
N VAL A 19 9.17 4.69 4.72
CA VAL A 19 8.21 4.73 5.82
C VAL A 19 8.38 6.00 6.67
N LEU A 20 9.61 6.38 6.99
CA LEU A 20 9.88 7.55 7.83
C LEU A 20 9.72 8.86 7.07
N SER A 21 10.04 8.95 5.78
CA SER A 21 9.81 10.17 5.00
C SER A 21 8.31 10.41 4.74
N ALA A 22 7.51 9.35 4.64
CA ALA A 22 6.06 9.46 4.60
C ALA A 22 5.51 9.98 5.95
N ALA A 23 6.02 9.47 7.05
CA ALA A 23 5.67 9.95 8.38
C ALA A 23 6.09 11.42 8.62
N VAL A 24 7.17 11.86 7.99
CA VAL A 24 7.65 13.25 8.01
C VAL A 24 6.88 14.14 7.03
N ALA A 25 6.53 13.63 5.84
CA ALA A 25 5.71 14.37 4.88
C ALA A 25 4.29 14.66 5.42
N ALA A 26 3.77 13.79 6.28
CA ALA A 26 2.55 14.04 7.05
C ALA A 26 2.71 15.20 8.06
N GLY A 27 3.91 15.78 8.21
CA GLY A 27 4.18 16.94 9.07
C GLY A 27 4.03 16.68 10.57
N ALA A 28 3.59 15.47 10.94
CA ALA A 28 3.13 15.18 12.30
C ALA A 28 4.23 14.70 13.24
N ILE A 29 5.28 14.05 12.73
CA ILE A 29 6.21 13.31 13.60
C ILE A 29 7.37 14.17 14.08
N VAL A 30 8.02 14.91 13.21
CA VAL A 30 9.25 15.63 13.60
C VAL A 30 9.01 16.71 14.64
N PRO A 31 8.02 17.64 14.49
CA PRO A 31 7.74 18.63 15.51
C PRO A 31 7.30 18.02 16.84
N THR A 32 6.57 16.91 16.78
CA THR A 32 6.02 16.27 17.98
C THR A 32 7.05 15.40 18.67
N VAL A 33 7.89 14.68 17.93
CA VAL A 33 9.02 13.91 18.50
C VAL A 33 10.09 14.84 19.05
N THR A 34 10.38 15.98 18.40
CA THR A 34 11.30 16.99 18.95
C THR A 34 10.74 17.70 20.18
N GLY A 35 9.41 17.82 20.30
CA GLY A 35 8.72 18.40 21.44
C GLY A 35 8.48 17.43 22.61
N LEU A 36 8.74 16.13 22.45
CA LEU A 36 8.68 15.19 23.56
C LEU A 36 9.82 15.51 24.55
N PRO A 37 9.55 15.51 25.85
CA PRO A 37 10.56 15.73 26.85
C PRO A 37 11.50 14.52 26.93
N PHE A 38 12.54 14.51 26.09
CA PHE A 38 13.68 13.60 26.23
C PHE A 38 14.57 14.03 27.41
N ALA A 39 13.94 14.48 28.50
CA ALA A 39 14.63 14.97 29.67
C ALA A 39 15.40 13.83 30.35
N SER A 40 16.56 14.16 30.83
CA SER A 40 17.46 13.33 31.61
C SER A 40 16.74 12.67 32.77
N GLY A 41 16.34 11.42 32.64
CA GLY A 41 15.71 10.62 33.69
C GLY A 41 14.55 9.71 33.29
N GLU A 42 13.93 9.90 32.13
CA GLU A 42 12.92 8.97 31.65
C GLU A 42 13.56 7.72 31.02
N THR A 43 13.06 6.55 31.41
CA THR A 43 13.50 5.28 30.82
C THR A 43 13.01 5.23 29.37
N LYS A 44 13.85 4.68 28.49
CA LYS A 44 13.54 4.45 27.06
C LYS A 44 12.13 3.85 26.83
N ALA A 45 11.67 3.01 27.78
CA ALA A 45 10.37 2.37 27.75
C ALA A 45 9.20 3.37 27.87
N GLY A 46 9.33 4.44 28.66
CA GLY A 46 8.28 5.45 28.84
C GLY A 46 8.04 6.34 27.62
N LEU A 47 9.00 6.42 26.71
CA LEU A 47 8.90 7.22 25.48
C LEU A 47 8.35 6.45 24.27
N ILE A 48 8.36 5.12 24.30
CA ILE A 48 7.94 4.30 23.16
C ILE A 48 6.43 4.41 22.91
N ASP A 49 5.61 4.31 23.94
CA ASP A 49 4.14 4.34 23.81
C ASP A 49 3.60 5.68 23.24
N PRO A 50 4.08 6.86 23.68
CA PRO A 50 3.76 8.12 23.03
C PRO A 50 4.16 8.16 21.54
N VAL A 51 5.33 7.64 21.19
CA VAL A 51 5.79 7.59 19.79
C VAL A 51 4.95 6.63 18.96
N ILE A 52 4.53 5.49 19.51
CA ILE A 52 3.59 4.57 18.85
C ILE A 52 2.26 5.26 18.55
N ALA A 53 1.72 6.02 19.50
CA ALA A 53 0.47 6.77 19.33
C ALA A 53 0.55 7.80 18.19
N LEU A 54 1.74 8.39 17.96
CA LEU A 54 1.99 9.31 16.84
C LEU A 54 2.20 8.60 15.51
N LEU A 55 2.88 7.45 15.52
CA LEU A 55 3.20 6.70 14.32
C LEU A 55 1.96 6.03 13.69
N ARG A 56 1.02 5.53 14.49
CA ARG A 56 -0.17 4.83 13.98
C ARG A 56 -0.97 5.64 12.97
N PRO A 57 -1.40 6.90 13.24
CA PRO A 57 -2.10 7.73 12.27
C PRO A 57 -1.28 7.98 11.00
N ALA A 58 0.02 8.25 11.14
CA ALA A 58 0.90 8.50 10.01
C ALA A 58 1.07 7.26 9.12
N LEU A 59 1.15 6.06 9.70
CA LEU A 59 1.18 4.81 8.95
C LEU A 59 -0.16 4.52 8.25
N GLN A 60 -1.28 4.88 8.87
CA GLN A 60 -2.61 4.78 8.23
C GLN A 60 -2.73 5.74 7.05
N GLU A 61 -2.25 6.96 7.19
CA GLU A 61 -2.21 7.94 6.10
C GLU A 61 -1.29 7.48 4.97
N LEU A 62 -0.12 6.93 5.30
CA LEU A 62 0.77 6.30 4.33
C LEU A 62 0.09 5.18 3.56
N ALA A 63 -0.60 4.28 4.26
CA ALA A 63 -1.32 3.19 3.63
C ALA A 63 -2.40 3.72 2.69
N ARG A 64 -3.21 4.68 3.16
CA ARG A 64 -4.25 5.33 2.35
C ARG A 64 -3.69 5.98 1.09
N ASP A 65 -2.64 6.78 1.23
CA ASP A 65 -2.02 7.47 0.11
C ASP A 65 -1.42 6.49 -0.90
N THR A 66 -0.77 5.43 -0.42
CA THR A 66 -0.22 4.38 -1.29
C THR A 66 -1.31 3.68 -2.09
N ILE A 67 -2.43 3.31 -1.44
CA ILE A 67 -3.56 2.67 -2.11
C ILE A 67 -4.24 3.62 -3.10
N ASN A 68 -4.33 4.92 -2.80
CA ASN A 68 -4.76 5.92 -3.79
C ASN A 68 -3.86 5.88 -5.04
N GLY A 69 -2.54 5.89 -4.83
CA GLY A 69 -1.55 5.79 -5.92
C GLY A 69 -1.65 4.50 -6.71
N LEU A 70 -1.95 3.37 -6.06
CA LEU A 70 -2.12 2.07 -6.70
C LEU A 70 -3.41 2.02 -7.54
N THR A 71 -4.53 2.39 -6.97
CA THR A 71 -5.81 2.33 -7.68
C THR A 71 -5.87 3.29 -8.86
N THR A 72 -5.24 4.46 -8.75
CA THR A 72 -5.12 5.41 -9.88
C THR A 72 -4.13 4.97 -10.95
N PHE A 73 -3.16 4.12 -10.62
CA PHE A 73 -2.31 3.45 -11.61
C PHE A 73 -3.14 2.55 -12.52
N VAL A 74 -4.11 1.81 -11.95
CA VAL A 74 -4.96 0.85 -12.68
C VAL A 74 -6.11 1.55 -13.40
N VAL A 75 -6.81 2.47 -12.71
CA VAL A 75 -7.97 3.19 -13.27
C VAL A 75 -7.78 4.70 -13.05
N PRO A 76 -7.00 5.34 -13.94
CA PRO A 76 -6.74 6.78 -13.85
C PRO A 76 -8.00 7.60 -14.14
N GLY A 77 -8.12 8.73 -13.44
CA GLY A 77 -9.22 9.67 -13.58
C GLY A 77 -8.76 11.12 -13.69
N SER A 78 -9.64 12.05 -13.31
CA SER A 78 -9.36 13.49 -13.28
C SER A 78 -8.70 13.97 -11.98
N ASP A 79 -8.33 13.05 -11.09
CA ASP A 79 -7.79 13.30 -9.75
C ASP A 79 -6.30 13.73 -9.75
N PRO A 80 -5.79 14.27 -8.61
CA PRO A 80 -4.41 14.71 -8.49
C PRO A 80 -3.37 13.59 -8.66
N TYR A 81 -3.66 12.36 -8.21
CA TYR A 81 -2.73 11.22 -8.33
C TYR A 81 -2.54 10.82 -9.78
N SER A 82 -3.64 10.76 -10.54
CA SER A 82 -3.61 10.47 -11.98
C SER A 82 -2.83 11.52 -12.75
N LYS A 83 -2.98 12.80 -12.40
CA LYS A 83 -2.21 13.89 -13.00
C LYS A 83 -0.73 13.78 -12.67
N ALA A 84 -0.38 13.52 -11.41
CA ALA A 84 1.01 13.46 -10.96
C ALA A 84 1.78 12.28 -11.57
N GLN A 85 1.14 11.14 -11.79
CA GLN A 85 1.77 10.00 -12.48
C GLN A 85 1.93 10.19 -13.99
N GLY A 86 1.38 11.27 -14.56
CA GLY A 86 1.48 11.59 -15.99
C GLY A 86 0.44 10.89 -16.88
N VAL A 87 -0.50 10.16 -16.30
CA VAL A 87 -1.63 9.51 -17.01
C VAL A 87 -2.91 9.87 -16.28
N SER A 88 -3.73 10.71 -16.91
CA SER A 88 -5.02 11.16 -16.37
C SER A 88 -6.10 11.12 -17.44
N SER A 89 -7.35 11.05 -17.02
CA SER A 89 -8.54 11.12 -17.86
C SER A 89 -9.40 12.31 -17.44
N GLN A 90 -10.23 12.81 -18.36
CA GLN A 90 -11.28 13.77 -18.01
C GLN A 90 -12.47 13.08 -17.32
N ALA A 91 -12.61 11.77 -17.52
CA ALA A 91 -13.64 10.97 -16.87
C ALA A 91 -13.30 10.69 -15.40
N ALA A 92 -14.31 10.23 -14.66
CA ALA A 92 -14.12 9.69 -13.33
C ALA A 92 -13.21 8.45 -13.36
N GLY A 93 -12.38 8.30 -12.33
CA GLY A 93 -11.48 7.15 -12.16
C GLY A 93 -11.69 6.48 -10.81
N SER A 94 -10.67 5.75 -10.36
CA SER A 94 -10.70 4.96 -9.12
C SER A 94 -11.01 5.79 -7.87
N ILE A 95 -10.55 7.03 -7.78
CA ILE A 95 -10.81 7.89 -6.61
C ILE A 95 -12.30 8.22 -6.53
N GLN A 96 -12.92 8.62 -7.65
CA GLN A 96 -14.35 8.91 -7.71
C GLN A 96 -15.20 7.65 -7.50
N ALA A 97 -14.71 6.50 -7.91
CA ALA A 97 -15.31 5.19 -7.67
C ALA A 97 -15.19 4.70 -6.21
N LYS A 98 -14.47 5.44 -5.35
CA LYS A 98 -14.13 5.01 -3.97
C LYS A 98 -13.40 3.66 -3.92
N THR A 99 -12.67 3.34 -4.98
CA THR A 99 -11.88 2.10 -5.09
C THR A 99 -10.84 1.96 -3.96
N PRO A 100 -10.16 3.03 -3.49
CA PRO A 100 -9.27 2.91 -2.34
C PRO A 100 -9.97 2.42 -1.08
N ASP A 101 -11.18 2.88 -0.79
CA ASP A 101 -11.97 2.42 0.36
C ASP A 101 -12.36 0.95 0.22
N PHE A 102 -12.81 0.57 -0.98
CA PHE A 102 -13.10 -0.81 -1.31
C PHE A 102 -11.88 -1.71 -1.10
N LEU A 103 -10.75 -1.34 -1.67
CA LEU A 103 -9.53 -2.15 -1.63
C LEU A 103 -8.98 -2.29 -0.20
N MET A 104 -8.90 -1.20 0.55
CA MET A 104 -8.48 -1.26 1.96
C MET A 104 -9.43 -2.12 2.79
N GLY A 105 -10.74 -1.93 2.63
CA GLY A 105 -11.73 -2.75 3.31
C GLY A 105 -11.63 -4.23 2.95
N ALA A 106 -11.37 -4.56 1.68
CA ALA A 106 -11.16 -5.93 1.23
C ALA A 106 -9.90 -6.55 1.84
N LEU A 107 -8.78 -5.84 1.78
CA LEU A 107 -7.50 -6.30 2.31
C LEU A 107 -7.53 -6.54 3.83
N ASP A 108 -8.13 -5.61 4.57
CA ASP A 108 -8.06 -5.62 6.03
C ASP A 108 -9.11 -6.53 6.68
N ASN A 109 -10.19 -6.89 5.94
CA ASN A 109 -11.29 -7.66 6.53
C ASN A 109 -11.63 -8.97 5.81
N PHE A 110 -11.28 -9.11 4.52
CA PHE A 110 -11.80 -10.22 3.72
C PHE A 110 -10.74 -11.08 3.03
N VAL A 111 -9.50 -10.58 2.89
CA VAL A 111 -8.43 -11.40 2.30
C VAL A 111 -7.91 -12.34 3.38
N PRO A 112 -8.12 -13.67 3.22
CA PRO A 112 -7.70 -14.66 4.21
C PRO A 112 -6.21 -14.96 4.08
N LEU A 113 -5.35 -13.94 4.21
CA LEU A 113 -3.93 -14.22 4.42
C LEU A 113 -3.76 -14.62 5.90
N PRO A 114 -3.35 -15.84 6.18
CA PRO A 114 -3.10 -16.26 7.54
C PRO A 114 -2.10 -15.32 8.21
N ASN A 115 -2.33 -14.98 9.47
CA ASN A 115 -1.39 -14.17 10.27
C ASN A 115 0.04 -14.73 10.24
N GLU A 116 0.18 -16.02 9.98
CA GLU A 116 1.43 -16.74 9.78
C GLU A 116 2.27 -16.20 8.63
N TYR A 117 1.65 -15.57 7.62
CA TYR A 117 2.35 -14.89 6.51
C TYR A 117 2.51 -13.39 6.75
N VAL A 118 1.47 -12.73 7.24
CA VAL A 118 1.47 -11.26 7.42
C VAL A 118 2.49 -10.85 8.49
N ARG A 119 2.54 -11.57 9.62
CA ARG A 119 3.46 -11.29 10.73
C ARG A 119 4.94 -11.45 10.34
N PRO A 120 5.39 -12.56 9.70
CA PRO A 120 6.78 -12.68 9.27
C PRO A 120 7.19 -11.63 8.24
N VAL A 121 6.30 -11.27 7.31
CA VAL A 121 6.59 -10.21 6.34
C VAL A 121 6.70 -8.85 7.03
N ALA A 122 5.82 -8.53 7.95
CA ALA A 122 5.91 -7.31 8.76
C ALA A 122 7.18 -7.29 9.62
N ALA A 123 7.53 -8.41 10.25
CA ALA A 123 8.75 -8.56 11.03
C ALA A 123 10.01 -8.47 10.15
N ALA A 124 9.99 -9.05 8.96
CA ALA A 124 11.08 -8.94 7.99
C ALA A 124 11.27 -7.49 7.51
N LEU A 125 10.18 -6.79 7.23
CA LEU A 125 10.20 -5.35 6.92
C LEU A 125 10.75 -4.54 8.10
N ALA A 126 10.35 -4.85 9.34
CA ALA A 126 10.85 -4.20 10.54
C ALA A 126 12.35 -4.48 10.78
N THR A 127 12.80 -5.71 10.54
CA THR A 127 14.21 -6.11 10.69
C THR A 127 15.07 -5.49 9.59
N ALA A 128 14.57 -5.46 8.36
CA ALA A 128 15.20 -4.75 7.26
C ALA A 128 15.39 -3.26 7.56
N VAL A 129 14.60 -2.69 8.45
CA VAL A 129 14.64 -1.29 8.90
C VAL A 129 15.76 -1.05 9.93
N SER A 130 16.28 -2.07 10.64
CA SER A 130 17.11 -1.84 11.84
C SER A 130 18.62 -1.78 11.62
N ASP A 131 19.15 -2.08 10.44
CA ASP A 131 20.55 -2.55 10.36
C ASP A 131 21.58 -1.58 9.77
N ASP A 132 21.36 -0.25 9.55
CA ASP A 132 22.49 0.60 9.13
C ASP A 132 22.49 2.12 9.30
N LYS A 133 23.73 2.61 9.39
CA LYS A 133 24.22 3.98 9.47
C LYS A 133 24.16 4.70 8.11
N ILE A 134 22.99 5.02 7.58
CA ILE A 134 22.87 5.72 6.30
C ILE A 134 22.25 7.11 6.51
N PRO A 135 22.67 8.14 5.78
CA PRO A 135 22.13 9.48 5.92
C PRO A 135 20.63 9.48 5.67
N LEU A 136 19.88 10.00 6.63
CA LEU A 136 18.44 10.13 6.57
C LEU A 136 18.07 11.32 5.68
N PRO A 137 17.03 11.21 4.84
CA PRO A 137 16.60 12.33 4.00
C PRO A 137 15.93 13.45 4.80
N GLY A 138 16.18 14.68 4.43
CA GLY A 138 15.41 15.86 4.82
C GLY A 138 15.32 16.11 6.32
N ASP A 139 14.12 16.30 6.82
CA ASP A 139 13.87 16.71 8.20
C ASP A 139 14.23 15.67 9.27
N LEU A 140 14.40 14.41 8.88
CA LEU A 140 14.84 13.36 9.79
C LEU A 140 16.27 13.55 10.28
N THR A 141 17.11 14.30 9.54
CA THR A 141 18.45 14.67 9.99
C THR A 141 18.43 15.61 11.20
N LYS A 142 17.28 16.23 11.49
CA LYS A 142 17.08 17.09 12.66
C LYS A 142 16.83 16.30 13.94
N LEU A 143 16.53 14.99 13.83
CA LEU A 143 16.32 14.13 15.00
C LEU A 143 17.65 13.74 15.62
N LEU A 144 17.70 13.81 16.94
CA LEU A 144 18.84 13.31 17.70
C LEU A 144 18.93 11.77 17.60
N PRO A 145 20.14 11.17 17.75
CA PRO A 145 20.30 9.71 17.70
C PRO A 145 19.35 8.93 18.64
N LEU A 146 19.07 9.49 19.82
CA LEU A 146 18.12 8.87 20.77
C LEU A 146 16.69 8.88 20.23
N GLN A 147 16.26 9.98 19.60
CA GLN A 147 14.94 10.11 19.00
C GLN A 147 14.77 9.13 17.85
N LEU A 148 15.79 9.01 16.97
CA LEU A 148 15.78 8.04 15.88
C LEU A 148 15.67 6.60 16.39
N ASN A 149 16.43 6.25 17.41
CA ASN A 149 16.37 4.92 18.02
C ASN A 149 15.00 4.64 18.65
N THR A 150 14.36 5.65 19.27
CA THR A 150 13.03 5.50 19.85
C THR A 150 11.95 5.30 18.77
N VAL A 151 12.02 6.05 17.68
CA VAL A 151 11.12 5.86 16.52
C VAL A 151 11.32 4.47 15.91
N ASP A 152 12.55 4.01 15.78
CA ASP A 152 12.88 2.69 15.27
C ASP A 152 12.30 1.55 16.12
N GLU A 153 12.47 1.65 17.44
CA GLU A 153 11.90 0.67 18.37
C GLU A 153 10.36 0.71 18.39
N ALA A 154 9.77 1.90 18.30
CA ALA A 154 8.32 2.05 18.21
C ALA A 154 7.76 1.40 16.92
N LEU A 155 8.41 1.59 15.76
CA LEU A 155 8.06 0.92 14.52
C LEU A 155 8.18 -0.61 14.63
N LYS A 156 9.29 -1.10 15.20
CA LYS A 156 9.47 -2.53 15.45
C LYS A 156 8.36 -3.09 16.33
N ARG A 157 7.99 -2.36 17.39
CA ARG A 157 6.92 -2.80 18.29
C ARG A 157 5.56 -2.81 17.60
N ILE A 158 5.23 -1.80 16.77
CA ILE A 158 3.98 -1.81 15.98
C ILE A 158 3.92 -3.00 15.03
N LEU A 159 5.02 -3.32 14.35
CA LEU A 159 5.06 -4.37 13.32
C LEU A 159 5.25 -5.78 13.89
N ALA A 160 5.85 -5.91 15.07
CA ALA A 160 6.14 -7.19 15.73
C ALA A 160 5.15 -7.55 16.84
N THR A 161 4.18 -6.69 17.17
CA THR A 161 3.18 -6.99 18.21
C THR A 161 2.22 -8.10 17.77
N ASP A 162 1.61 -8.76 18.77
CA ASP A 162 0.56 -9.77 18.57
C ASP A 162 -0.77 -9.17 18.07
N GLU A 163 -0.89 -7.85 18.03
CA GLU A 163 -2.01 -7.18 17.37
C GLU A 163 -1.92 -7.38 15.85
N THR A 164 -3.06 -7.59 15.22
CA THR A 164 -3.16 -7.74 13.78
C THR A 164 -2.70 -6.45 13.08
N VAL A 165 -1.60 -6.55 12.35
CA VAL A 165 -1.18 -5.46 11.45
C VAL A 165 -2.10 -5.48 10.24
N PRO A 166 -2.76 -4.36 9.88
CA PRO A 166 -3.60 -4.31 8.68
C PRO A 166 -2.82 -4.72 7.43
N LEU A 167 -3.40 -5.60 6.62
CA LEU A 167 -2.74 -6.07 5.39
C LEU A 167 -2.49 -4.92 4.41
N SER A 168 -3.40 -3.95 4.37
CA SER A 168 -3.24 -2.71 3.59
C SER A 168 -1.95 -1.96 3.95
N LEU A 169 -1.57 -1.93 5.24
CA LEU A 169 -0.32 -1.31 5.69
C LEU A 169 0.90 -2.11 5.22
N VAL A 170 0.89 -3.43 5.34
CA VAL A 170 2.00 -4.30 4.89
C VAL A 170 2.23 -4.15 3.39
N ILE A 171 1.14 -4.13 2.61
CA ILE A 171 1.19 -3.89 1.16
C ILE A 171 1.74 -2.49 0.87
N ALA A 172 1.27 -1.47 1.56
CA ALA A 172 1.76 -0.10 1.37
C ALA A 172 3.26 0.01 1.67
N MET A 173 3.75 -0.61 2.75
CA MET A 173 5.18 -0.63 3.06
C MET A 173 5.99 -1.34 1.97
N THR A 174 5.50 -2.45 1.46
CA THR A 174 6.14 -3.20 0.36
C THR A 174 6.21 -2.37 -0.92
N LEU A 175 5.09 -1.77 -1.33
CA LEU A 175 5.03 -0.89 -2.50
C LEU A 175 5.95 0.32 -2.38
N ASN A 176 6.02 0.94 -1.21
CA ASN A 176 6.92 2.08 -0.98
C ASN A 176 8.40 1.68 -1.00
N LEU A 177 8.73 0.51 -0.46
CA LEU A 177 10.08 -0.04 -0.55
C LEU A 177 10.50 -0.22 -2.01
N VAL A 178 9.67 -0.87 -2.81
CA VAL A 178 9.93 -1.09 -4.24
C VAL A 178 9.96 0.23 -5.01
N ALA A 179 9.09 1.18 -4.68
CA ALA A 179 9.07 2.50 -5.30
C ALA A 179 10.41 3.23 -5.12
N THR A 180 11.01 3.16 -3.93
CA THR A 180 12.32 3.79 -3.66
C THR A 180 13.47 3.09 -4.37
N GLN A 181 13.33 1.79 -4.66
CA GLN A 181 14.30 1.05 -5.48
C GLN A 181 14.22 1.45 -6.95
N VAL A 182 12.99 1.60 -7.48
CA VAL A 182 12.77 2.01 -8.88
C VAL A 182 13.20 3.46 -9.11
N ASN A 183 12.84 4.33 -8.18
CA ASN A 183 13.16 5.76 -8.29
C ASN A 183 13.44 6.36 -6.90
N PRO A 184 14.71 6.50 -6.50
CA PRO A 184 15.07 7.10 -5.20
C PRO A 184 14.56 8.53 -5.01
N ALA A 185 14.32 9.30 -6.10
CA ALA A 185 13.77 10.64 -6.00
C ALA A 185 12.31 10.66 -5.48
N SER A 186 11.61 9.53 -5.51
CA SER A 186 10.27 9.37 -4.94
C SER A 186 10.21 9.58 -3.42
N LEU A 187 11.36 9.63 -2.72
CA LEU A 187 11.42 10.00 -1.31
C LEU A 187 10.96 11.45 -1.05
N HIS A 188 10.94 12.30 -2.09
CA HIS A 188 10.53 13.69 -2.00
C HIS A 188 9.37 13.98 -2.97
N GLY A 189 8.42 14.83 -2.57
CA GLY A 189 7.30 15.22 -3.43
C GLY A 189 6.03 15.55 -2.67
N ALA A 190 4.96 15.81 -3.42
CA ALA A 190 3.70 16.36 -2.90
C ALA A 190 2.85 15.33 -2.12
N PHE A 191 2.95 14.04 -2.43
CA PHE A 191 2.19 12.98 -1.76
C PHE A 191 2.95 12.44 -0.55
N VAL A 192 2.24 11.74 0.34
CA VAL A 192 2.85 11.10 1.51
C VAL A 192 3.70 9.91 1.09
N SER A 193 3.19 9.09 0.19
CA SER A 193 3.77 7.82 -0.24
C SER A 193 4.76 7.98 -1.38
N PRO A 194 5.97 7.40 -1.29
CA PRO A 194 6.88 7.26 -2.42
C PRO A 194 6.25 6.61 -3.66
N PHE A 195 5.40 5.59 -3.48
CA PHE A 195 4.73 4.93 -4.58
C PHE A 195 3.75 5.87 -5.31
N SER A 196 3.03 6.73 -4.59
CA SER A 196 2.13 7.71 -5.20
C SER A 196 2.85 8.75 -6.04
N ARG A 197 4.12 9.04 -5.72
CA ARG A 197 4.98 9.99 -6.43
C ARG A 197 5.60 9.45 -7.72
N LEU A 198 5.52 8.13 -7.95
CA LEU A 198 6.06 7.52 -9.16
C LEU A 198 5.27 7.94 -10.40
N SER A 199 5.96 8.04 -11.52
CA SER A 199 5.32 8.06 -12.84
C SER A 199 4.55 6.76 -13.08
N TRP A 200 3.58 6.79 -13.99
CA TRP A 200 2.83 5.58 -14.38
C TRP A 200 3.76 4.46 -14.84
N ALA A 201 4.77 4.78 -15.64
CA ALA A 201 5.76 3.80 -16.10
C ALA A 201 6.59 3.21 -14.96
N ASP A 202 6.98 4.03 -13.97
CA ASP A 202 7.74 3.55 -12.82
C ASP A 202 6.88 2.73 -11.85
N LYS A 203 5.59 3.03 -11.72
CA LYS A 203 4.63 2.16 -11.02
C LYS A 203 4.56 0.78 -11.68
N GLY A 204 4.52 0.73 -13.01
CA GLY A 204 4.59 -0.53 -13.75
C GLY A 204 5.86 -1.32 -13.46
N LYS A 205 7.03 -0.66 -13.44
CA LYS A 205 8.30 -1.30 -13.02
C LYS A 205 8.24 -1.81 -11.59
N ALA A 206 7.66 -1.02 -10.67
CA ALA A 206 7.50 -1.42 -9.27
C ALA A 206 6.63 -2.70 -9.15
N MET A 207 5.54 -2.77 -9.87
CA MET A 207 4.69 -3.98 -9.90
C MET A 207 5.44 -5.18 -10.50
N SER A 208 6.20 -4.98 -11.58
CA SER A 208 7.03 -6.03 -12.17
C SER A 208 8.10 -6.57 -11.21
N LEU A 209 8.65 -5.74 -10.33
CA LEU A 209 9.59 -6.19 -9.29
C LEU A 209 8.91 -7.04 -8.20
N ILE A 210 7.64 -6.77 -7.90
CA ILE A 210 6.86 -7.58 -6.95
C ILE A 210 6.51 -8.94 -7.56
N GLU A 211 6.23 -8.99 -8.86
CA GLU A 211 5.92 -10.22 -9.58
C GLU A 211 7.17 -11.05 -9.93
N GLY A 212 8.34 -10.43 -9.93
CA GLY A 212 9.60 -11.05 -10.29
C GLY A 212 10.12 -12.01 -9.21
N THR A 213 10.37 -13.27 -9.59
CA THR A 213 10.86 -14.31 -8.67
C THR A 213 12.31 -14.08 -8.21
N ASP A 214 13.09 -13.36 -9.00
CA ASP A 214 14.52 -13.11 -8.75
C ASP A 214 14.80 -11.72 -8.14
N SER A 215 13.74 -11.04 -7.68
CA SER A 215 13.95 -9.73 -7.07
C SER A 215 14.71 -9.87 -5.76
N ASP A 216 15.68 -8.99 -5.56
CA ASP A 216 16.42 -8.90 -4.30
C ASP A 216 15.52 -8.67 -3.08
N LEU A 217 14.30 -8.10 -3.31
CA LEU A 217 13.27 -7.95 -2.31
C LEU A 217 12.77 -9.32 -1.83
N VAL A 218 12.43 -10.20 -2.76
CA VAL A 218 11.97 -11.56 -2.46
C VAL A 218 13.01 -12.31 -1.66
N GLN A 219 14.28 -12.27 -2.09
CA GLN A 219 15.38 -12.93 -1.37
C GLN A 219 15.58 -12.34 0.04
N ALA A 220 15.49 -11.02 0.19
CA ALA A 220 15.65 -10.37 1.48
C ALA A 220 14.54 -10.73 2.47
N LEU A 221 13.31 -10.87 1.99
CA LEU A 221 12.17 -11.28 2.81
C LEU A 221 12.21 -12.79 3.10
N ASP A 222 12.53 -13.62 2.10
CA ASP A 222 12.60 -15.07 2.22
C ASP A 222 13.58 -15.56 3.28
N VAL A 223 14.73 -14.89 3.40
CA VAL A 223 15.75 -15.23 4.41
C VAL A 223 15.23 -15.07 5.84
N ASN A 224 14.25 -14.18 6.04
CA ASN A 224 13.68 -13.87 7.36
C ASN A 224 12.38 -14.61 7.64
N LEU A 225 11.87 -15.44 6.70
CA LEU A 225 10.66 -16.21 6.93
C LEU A 225 10.97 -17.52 7.68
N PRO A 226 10.13 -17.91 8.67
CA PRO A 226 10.26 -19.19 9.33
C PRO A 226 9.88 -20.36 8.41
N GLN A 227 10.39 -21.55 8.70
CA GLN A 227 9.91 -22.77 8.05
C GLN A 227 8.42 -23.01 8.42
N PRO A 228 7.58 -23.50 7.50
CA PRO A 228 7.85 -23.95 6.12
C PRO A 228 7.75 -22.83 5.05
N LEU A 229 7.61 -21.56 5.44
CA LEU A 229 7.38 -20.44 4.54
C LEU A 229 8.64 -19.99 3.77
N HIS A 230 9.78 -20.48 4.18
CA HIS A 230 11.07 -20.21 3.52
C HIS A 230 10.99 -20.61 2.04
N GLN A 231 11.34 -19.72 1.12
CA GLN A 231 11.26 -19.88 -0.34
C GLN A 231 9.84 -19.91 -0.96
N SER A 232 8.79 -19.63 -0.19
CA SER A 232 7.42 -19.57 -0.73
C SER A 232 6.97 -18.14 -1.10
N LEU A 233 7.73 -17.13 -0.70
CA LEU A 233 7.31 -15.73 -0.77
C LEU A 233 7.15 -15.24 -2.22
N SER A 234 7.97 -15.71 -3.16
CA SER A 234 7.89 -15.30 -4.56
C SER A 234 6.52 -15.58 -5.18
N GLY A 235 5.97 -16.77 -4.92
CA GLY A 235 4.63 -17.14 -5.38
C GLY A 235 3.53 -16.30 -4.73
N VAL A 236 3.65 -16.04 -3.43
CA VAL A 236 2.70 -15.21 -2.68
C VAL A 236 2.73 -13.76 -3.17
N LEU A 237 3.90 -13.17 -3.36
CA LEU A 237 4.05 -11.80 -3.84
C LEU A 237 3.52 -11.63 -5.27
N LYS A 238 3.78 -12.60 -6.15
CA LYS A 238 3.21 -12.61 -7.51
C LYS A 238 1.69 -12.66 -7.47
N PHE A 239 1.12 -13.55 -6.66
CA PHE A 239 -0.33 -13.64 -6.47
C PHE A 239 -0.90 -12.33 -5.92
N VAL A 240 -0.28 -11.76 -4.90
CA VAL A 240 -0.70 -10.48 -4.30
C VAL A 240 -0.60 -9.36 -5.33
N GLY A 241 0.48 -9.28 -6.11
CA GLY A 241 0.65 -8.26 -7.16
C GLY A 241 -0.49 -8.29 -8.18
N GLY A 242 -0.82 -9.48 -8.71
CA GLY A 242 -1.95 -9.68 -9.61
C GLY A 242 -3.29 -9.31 -8.97
N ALA A 243 -3.53 -9.79 -7.75
CA ALA A 243 -4.76 -9.50 -7.01
C ALA A 243 -4.95 -8.00 -6.74
N LEU A 244 -3.88 -7.25 -6.45
CA LEU A 244 -3.96 -5.80 -6.24
C LEU A 244 -4.43 -5.06 -7.50
N ILE A 245 -3.97 -5.47 -8.67
CA ILE A 245 -4.41 -4.91 -9.95
C ILE A 245 -5.87 -5.28 -10.21
N GLU A 246 -6.22 -6.56 -10.09
CA GLU A 246 -7.57 -7.05 -10.32
C GLU A 246 -8.59 -6.41 -9.37
N PHE A 247 -8.32 -6.37 -8.08
CA PHE A 247 -9.20 -5.73 -7.10
C PHE A 247 -9.32 -4.22 -7.30
N SER A 248 -8.27 -3.56 -7.78
CA SER A 248 -8.35 -2.14 -8.14
C SER A 248 -9.29 -1.92 -9.34
N ALA A 249 -9.20 -2.75 -10.37
CA ALA A 249 -10.13 -2.70 -11.50
C ALA A 249 -11.55 -3.07 -11.08
N PHE A 250 -11.70 -4.16 -10.32
CA PHE A 250 -13.00 -4.63 -9.82
C PHE A 250 -13.68 -3.58 -8.92
N GLY A 251 -12.94 -2.93 -8.02
CA GLY A 251 -13.49 -1.89 -7.15
C GLY A 251 -14.08 -0.70 -7.91
N ALA A 252 -13.46 -0.31 -9.04
CA ALA A 252 -13.99 0.73 -9.91
C ALA A 252 -15.19 0.26 -10.73
N PHE A 253 -15.25 -1.03 -11.08
CA PHE A 253 -16.35 -1.64 -11.84
C PHE A 253 -17.54 -2.00 -10.95
N SER A 254 -17.28 -2.32 -9.68
CA SER A 254 -18.30 -2.74 -8.72
C SER A 254 -19.24 -1.60 -8.34
N GLU A 255 -20.36 -1.97 -7.76
CA GLU A 255 -21.38 -1.04 -7.27
C GLU A 255 -20.99 -0.37 -5.94
N TYR A 256 -19.84 -0.72 -5.34
CA TYR A 256 -19.41 -0.25 -4.03
C TYR A 256 -19.49 1.27 -3.85
N GLY A 257 -19.00 2.03 -4.84
CA GLY A 257 -18.95 3.50 -4.78
C GLY A 257 -20.29 4.20 -4.89
N VAL A 258 -21.28 3.52 -5.48
CA VAL A 258 -22.60 4.07 -5.80
C VAL A 258 -23.76 3.37 -5.07
N PHE A 259 -23.48 2.33 -4.29
CA PHE A 259 -24.49 1.61 -3.54
C PHE A 259 -24.88 2.34 -2.25
N ASN A 260 -26.15 2.66 -2.11
CA ASN A 260 -26.70 3.21 -0.87
C ASN A 260 -27.18 2.06 0.04
N LYS A 261 -26.50 1.87 1.17
CA LYS A 261 -26.78 0.80 2.13
C LYS A 261 -28.14 0.94 2.83
N GLN A 262 -28.63 2.16 3.01
CA GLN A 262 -29.92 2.43 3.68
C GLN A 262 -31.10 2.10 2.75
N THR A 263 -31.06 2.61 1.52
CA THR A 263 -32.13 2.41 0.54
C THR A 263 -31.98 1.14 -0.26
N LYS A 264 -30.80 0.49 -0.21
CA LYS A 264 -30.42 -0.69 -1.00
C LYS A 264 -30.58 -0.47 -2.51
N THR A 265 -30.31 0.74 -2.96
CA THR A 265 -30.42 1.16 -4.37
C THR A 265 -29.10 1.76 -4.83
N LEU A 266 -28.88 1.77 -6.14
CA LEU A 266 -27.77 2.49 -6.74
C LEU A 266 -28.09 3.98 -6.84
N THR A 267 -27.15 4.84 -6.46
CA THR A 267 -27.27 6.31 -6.58
C THR A 267 -26.76 6.82 -7.93
N GLY A 268 -26.21 5.95 -8.75
CA GLY A 268 -25.65 6.27 -10.07
C GLY A 268 -25.07 5.03 -10.75
N LYS A 269 -24.46 5.25 -11.91
CA LYS A 269 -23.77 4.19 -12.66
C LYS A 269 -22.33 4.02 -12.13
N PRO A 270 -21.86 2.80 -11.87
CA PRO A 270 -20.46 2.56 -11.52
C PRO A 270 -19.49 3.15 -12.57
N VAL A 271 -18.37 3.63 -12.08
CA VAL A 271 -17.36 4.27 -12.94
C VAL A 271 -16.84 3.31 -14.02
N GLY A 272 -16.56 2.06 -13.64
CA GLY A 272 -16.09 1.04 -14.59
C GLY A 272 -17.11 0.71 -15.67
N TRP A 273 -18.40 0.78 -15.39
CA TRP A 273 -19.47 0.59 -16.39
C TRP A 273 -19.45 1.71 -17.44
N THR A 274 -19.20 2.94 -16.99
CA THR A 274 -19.06 4.09 -17.90
C THR A 274 -17.84 3.96 -18.79
N ILE A 275 -16.70 3.56 -18.21
CA ILE A 275 -15.42 3.39 -18.95
C ILE A 275 -15.53 2.25 -19.97
N SER A 276 -16.14 1.11 -19.60
CA SER A 276 -16.26 -0.07 -20.46
C SER A 276 -17.43 -0.01 -21.44
N GLY A 277 -18.29 0.99 -21.33
CA GLY A 277 -19.52 1.03 -22.11
C GLY A 277 -20.57 -0.01 -21.69
N TYR A 278 -20.41 -0.63 -20.49
CA TYR A 278 -21.36 -1.63 -20.03
C TYR A 278 -22.73 -1.01 -19.75
N GLY A 279 -23.77 -1.59 -20.38
CA GLY A 279 -25.14 -1.07 -20.34
C GLY A 279 -25.83 -1.19 -18.98
N GLY A 280 -25.37 -2.07 -18.12
CA GLY A 280 -26.01 -2.49 -16.87
C GLY A 280 -26.45 -3.94 -16.91
N ILE A 281 -27.26 -4.33 -15.93
CA ILE A 281 -27.80 -5.69 -15.85
C ILE A 281 -28.76 -5.90 -17.02
N ALA A 282 -28.50 -6.91 -17.84
CA ALA A 282 -29.42 -7.32 -18.90
C ALA A 282 -30.70 -7.90 -18.27
N GLU A 283 -31.86 -7.50 -18.76
CA GLU A 283 -33.14 -8.05 -18.34
C GLU A 283 -33.40 -9.45 -18.92
N GLY A 284 -32.36 -10.22 -19.09
CA GLY A 284 -32.42 -11.61 -19.52
C GLY A 284 -33.17 -11.79 -20.85
N TRP A 285 -34.42 -12.18 -20.80
CA TRP A 285 -35.18 -12.48 -21.98
C TRP A 285 -35.43 -11.29 -22.93
N ASP A 286 -35.72 -10.12 -22.37
CA ASP A 286 -36.07 -8.94 -23.18
C ASP A 286 -34.87 -8.38 -23.95
N ASP A 287 -33.67 -8.42 -23.33
CA ASP A 287 -32.42 -8.01 -23.98
C ASP A 287 -31.91 -9.01 -25.01
N PHE A 288 -32.26 -10.29 -24.86
CA PHE A 288 -31.82 -11.36 -25.73
C PHE A 288 -32.92 -11.93 -26.62
N LYS A 289 -34.00 -11.17 -26.86
CA LYS A 289 -35.10 -11.56 -27.78
C LYS A 289 -34.54 -11.95 -29.15
N GLY A 290 -34.81 -13.18 -29.55
CA GLY A 290 -34.38 -13.72 -30.82
C GLY A 290 -32.96 -14.31 -30.83
N TYR A 291 -32.17 -14.19 -29.79
CA TYR A 291 -30.87 -14.84 -29.68
C TYR A 291 -31.01 -16.37 -29.60
N TYR A 292 -32.03 -16.83 -28.89
CA TYR A 292 -32.27 -18.28 -28.73
C TYR A 292 -33.10 -18.84 -29.89
N GLN A 293 -32.44 -19.40 -30.88
CA GLN A 293 -33.07 -20.15 -31.99
C GLN A 293 -34.11 -19.35 -32.79
N GLY A 294 -33.91 -18.04 -32.94
CA GLY A 294 -34.81 -17.18 -33.69
C GLY A 294 -36.19 -16.94 -33.02
N ARG A 295 -36.39 -17.37 -31.76
CA ARG A 295 -37.63 -17.13 -31.02
C ARG A 295 -37.78 -15.67 -30.66
N LYS A 296 -38.90 -15.07 -31.06
CA LYS A 296 -39.26 -13.67 -30.77
C LYS A 296 -40.19 -13.51 -29.58
N LYS A 297 -40.69 -14.60 -29.01
CA LYS A 297 -41.60 -14.63 -27.86
C LYS A 297 -41.39 -15.89 -27.04
N VAL A 298 -41.55 -15.79 -25.71
CA VAL A 298 -41.80 -16.94 -24.86
C VAL A 298 -43.27 -17.31 -25.01
N GLU A 299 -43.52 -18.53 -25.44
CA GLU A 299 -44.85 -19.11 -25.37
C GLU A 299 -45.04 -19.56 -23.93
N GLY A 300 -45.94 -18.91 -23.20
CA GLY A 300 -46.34 -19.28 -21.83
C GLY A 300 -47.22 -20.52 -21.83
#